data_b86940bd51fb5c7f579ff236fe301f6c
#
_entry.id   b86940bd51fb5c7f579ff236fe301f6c
#
_cell.length_a   1.000
_cell.length_b   1.000
_cell.length_c   1.000
_cell.angle_alpha   90.00
_cell.angle_beta   90.00
_cell.angle_gamma   90.00
#
_symmetry.space_group_name_H-M   'P 1'
#
loop_
_entity.id
_entity.type
_entity.pdbx_description
1 polymer ?
#
loop_
_entity_poly.entity_id
_entity_poly.type
_entity_poly.pdbx_seq_one_letter_code
_entity_poly.pdbx_strand_id
1 'polypeptide(L)'
;TSYTKFEKQFGNMKGVEDTVTQKRRLQYEEEIEEADGTSNYDTWFNYTRLEEEYYRSLLEEDASAATLESACNKVRSVYERALRLVPPAPEKRLWRRYIYLWLRYALFEELDAQDLDRAKKVYASGLSLVPHQEFTFAKLWLNYAKFEIRRLDLPLARKLLGTAIGVSPKPKLFKGYIELELKLKEFDRARKLYEKWLEWDAGNAATWVKFAELEQNLFDLDRARAIYELGIGQAESDSVGMDMPEVLWKAYIDFEFSERELERVDALYERLLEKTNHVKVWISYALSKMAAALALEEDEDAEAEEAVSYTHL
;
A
#
# COMPACT_ATOMS: atom_id res chain seq x y z
N THR A 1 -42.97 -10.08 12.05
CA THR A 1 -43.87 -10.10 13.19
C THR A 1 -45.08 -9.21 12.96
N SER A 2 -46.16 -9.37 13.75
CA SER A 2 -47.36 -8.53 13.65
C SER A 2 -47.09 -7.05 13.85
N TYR A 3 -46.11 -6.68 14.74
CA TYR A 3 -45.71 -5.32 14.99
C TYR A 3 -45.02 -4.67 13.76
N THR A 4 -44.17 -5.37 13.06
CA THR A 4 -43.55 -4.86 11.83
C THR A 4 -44.55 -4.63 10.69
N LYS A 5 -45.64 -5.42 10.64
CA LYS A 5 -46.75 -5.21 9.70
C LYS A 5 -47.59 -4.00 10.08
N PHE A 6 -47.81 -3.80 11.39
CA PHE A 6 -48.52 -2.63 11.92
C PHE A 6 -47.74 -1.33 11.62
N GLU A 7 -46.42 -1.29 11.91
CA GLU A 7 -45.59 -0.12 11.64
C GLU A 7 -45.48 0.19 10.13
N LYS A 8 -45.46 -0.81 9.24
CA LYS A 8 -45.51 -0.60 7.79
C LYS A 8 -46.86 -0.03 7.31
N GLN A 9 -47.92 -0.29 8.03
CA GLN A 9 -49.28 0.08 7.63
C GLN A 9 -49.74 1.42 8.25
N PHE A 10 -49.26 1.74 9.47
CA PHE A 10 -49.73 2.86 10.29
C PHE A 10 -48.57 3.71 10.88
N GLY A 11 -47.36 3.22 10.87
CA GLY A 11 -46.18 3.90 11.40
C GLY A 11 -45.53 4.86 10.41
N ASN A 12 -44.61 5.67 10.91
CA ASN A 12 -43.72 6.47 10.07
C ASN A 12 -42.54 5.59 9.59
N MET A 13 -41.86 6.04 8.53
CA MET A 13 -40.72 5.32 7.95
C MET A 13 -39.63 5.00 8.98
N LYS A 14 -39.38 5.92 9.90
CA LYS A 14 -38.40 5.81 10.98
C LYS A 14 -38.74 4.67 11.96
N GLY A 15 -39.99 4.54 12.42
CA GLY A 15 -40.43 3.45 13.28
C GLY A 15 -40.27 2.08 12.62
N VAL A 16 -40.42 2.00 11.29
CA VAL A 16 -40.19 0.78 10.52
C VAL A 16 -38.70 0.43 10.50
N GLU A 17 -37.81 1.41 10.28
CA GLU A 17 -36.36 1.22 10.25
C GLU A 17 -35.81 0.80 11.60
N ASP A 18 -36.25 1.45 12.68
CA ASP A 18 -35.89 1.07 14.04
C ASP A 18 -36.31 -0.37 14.37
N THR A 19 -37.53 -0.76 13.98
CA THR A 19 -38.02 -2.11 14.20
C THR A 19 -37.22 -3.16 13.41
N VAL A 20 -36.85 -2.85 12.17
CA VAL A 20 -36.02 -3.73 11.34
C VAL A 20 -34.61 -3.85 11.94
N THR A 21 -34.04 -2.76 12.41
CA THR A 21 -32.72 -2.75 13.08
C THR A 21 -32.74 -3.58 14.34
N GLN A 22 -33.76 -3.43 15.21
CA GLN A 22 -33.91 -4.24 16.42
C GLN A 22 -34.06 -5.74 16.10
N LYS A 23 -34.82 -6.08 15.08
CA LYS A 23 -34.96 -7.49 14.65
C LYS A 23 -33.62 -8.08 14.17
N ARG A 24 -32.83 -7.32 13.40
CA ARG A 24 -31.50 -7.75 12.94
C ARG A 24 -30.52 -7.91 14.11
N ARG A 25 -30.58 -7.02 15.10
CA ARG A 25 -29.79 -7.14 16.33
C ARG A 25 -30.04 -8.47 17.03
N LEU A 26 -31.31 -8.82 17.24
CA LEU A 26 -31.69 -10.09 17.86
C LEU A 26 -31.19 -11.29 17.06
N GLN A 27 -31.36 -11.26 15.76
CA GLN A 27 -30.86 -12.31 14.87
C GLN A 27 -29.32 -12.48 14.99
N TYR A 28 -28.53 -11.39 15.00
CA TYR A 28 -27.09 -11.51 15.16
C TYR A 28 -26.67 -12.00 16.55
N GLU A 29 -27.39 -11.61 17.60
CA GLU A 29 -27.13 -12.15 18.93
C GLU A 29 -27.43 -13.67 19.01
N GLU A 30 -28.55 -14.14 18.42
CA GLU A 30 -28.86 -15.56 18.28
C GLU A 30 -27.77 -16.31 17.49
N GLU A 31 -27.36 -15.81 16.33
CA GLU A 31 -26.26 -16.40 15.53
C GLU A 31 -24.93 -16.48 16.29
N ILE A 32 -24.64 -15.49 17.13
CA ILE A 32 -23.41 -15.46 17.95
C ILE A 32 -23.49 -16.46 19.10
N GLU A 33 -24.66 -16.61 19.74
CA GLU A 33 -24.87 -17.58 20.78
C GLU A 33 -24.83 -19.03 20.24
N GLU A 34 -25.41 -19.28 19.07
CA GLU A 34 -25.39 -20.59 18.42
C GLU A 34 -23.99 -21.00 17.97
N ALA A 35 -23.11 -20.01 17.62
CA ALA A 35 -21.77 -20.28 17.19
C ALA A 35 -20.82 -20.79 18.28
N ASP A 36 -21.24 -20.84 19.55
CA ASP A 36 -20.56 -21.42 20.73
C ASP A 36 -19.03 -21.14 20.75
N GLY A 37 -18.64 -19.86 20.61
CA GLY A 37 -17.25 -19.44 20.68
C GLY A 37 -16.42 -19.75 19.43
N THR A 38 -17.01 -20.29 18.37
CA THR A 38 -16.33 -20.40 17.08
C THR A 38 -16.17 -19.03 16.45
N SER A 39 -14.97 -18.74 15.88
CA SER A 39 -14.61 -17.42 15.36
C SER A 39 -15.31 -17.12 14.03
N ASN A 40 -16.64 -17.02 14.03
CA ASN A 40 -17.37 -16.57 12.83
C ASN A 40 -17.30 -15.04 12.73
N TYR A 41 -16.19 -14.53 12.22
CA TYR A 41 -16.00 -13.09 12.08
C TYR A 41 -16.96 -12.44 11.07
N ASP A 42 -17.59 -13.18 10.17
CA ASP A 42 -18.50 -12.61 9.16
C ASP A 42 -19.79 -12.10 9.81
N THR A 43 -20.35 -12.81 10.80
CA THR A 43 -21.47 -12.32 11.60
C THR A 43 -21.09 -11.04 12.37
N TRP A 44 -19.90 -11.01 12.97
CA TRP A 44 -19.40 -9.81 13.66
C TRP A 44 -19.20 -8.61 12.72
N PHE A 45 -18.70 -8.84 11.49
CA PHE A 45 -18.60 -7.79 10.49
C PHE A 45 -19.96 -7.21 10.10
N ASN A 46 -20.96 -8.05 9.94
CA ASN A 46 -22.29 -7.62 9.60
C ASN A 46 -22.96 -6.88 10.77
N TYR A 47 -22.74 -7.37 11.99
CA TYR A 47 -23.30 -6.72 13.18
C TYR A 47 -22.64 -5.35 13.44
N THR A 48 -21.32 -5.26 13.41
CA THR A 48 -20.62 -3.96 13.54
C THR A 48 -21.07 -2.98 12.47
N ARG A 49 -21.22 -3.45 11.22
CA ARG A 49 -21.73 -2.63 10.13
C ARG A 49 -23.12 -2.09 10.38
N LEU A 50 -24.04 -2.91 10.88
CA LEU A 50 -25.40 -2.50 11.23
C LEU A 50 -25.37 -1.36 12.27
N GLU A 51 -24.58 -1.50 13.33
CA GLU A 51 -24.50 -0.51 14.38
C GLU A 51 -23.80 0.78 13.92
N GLU A 52 -22.78 0.70 13.06
CA GLU A 52 -22.16 1.87 12.44
C GLU A 52 -23.13 2.63 11.52
N GLU A 53 -23.88 1.91 10.69
CA GLU A 53 -24.91 2.50 9.80
C GLU A 53 -26.00 3.19 10.63
N TYR A 54 -26.43 2.58 11.72
CA TYR A 54 -27.39 3.19 12.67
C TYR A 54 -26.82 4.43 13.34
N TYR A 55 -25.56 4.39 13.78
CA TYR A 55 -24.89 5.57 14.35
C TYR A 55 -24.80 6.74 13.36
N ARG A 56 -24.42 6.46 12.11
CA ARG A 56 -24.34 7.47 11.05
C ARG A 56 -25.72 8.04 10.71
N SER A 57 -26.78 7.24 10.67
CA SER A 57 -28.12 7.76 10.45
C SER A 57 -28.56 8.74 11.57
N LEU A 58 -28.18 8.46 12.83
CA LEU A 58 -28.44 9.36 13.94
C LEU A 58 -27.63 10.67 13.85
N LEU A 59 -26.41 10.62 13.29
CA LEU A 59 -25.60 11.83 13.00
C LEU A 59 -26.26 12.68 11.91
N GLU A 60 -26.75 12.06 10.84
CA GLU A 60 -27.45 12.77 9.75
C GLU A 60 -28.78 13.40 10.19
N GLU A 61 -29.42 12.82 11.20
CA GLU A 61 -30.67 13.32 11.76
C GLU A 61 -30.50 14.37 12.87
N ASP A 62 -29.27 14.80 13.17
CA ASP A 62 -28.96 15.71 14.27
C ASP A 62 -29.55 15.23 15.63
N ALA A 63 -29.47 13.93 15.91
CA ALA A 63 -30.00 13.35 17.14
C ALA A 63 -29.33 13.96 18.38
N SER A 64 -30.00 13.84 19.55
CA SER A 64 -29.46 14.40 20.79
C SER A 64 -28.09 13.79 21.15
N ALA A 65 -27.23 14.58 21.79
CA ALA A 65 -25.91 14.14 22.22
C ALA A 65 -25.95 12.86 23.07
N ALA A 66 -26.94 12.72 23.95
CA ALA A 66 -27.14 11.53 24.78
C ALA A 66 -27.49 10.29 23.93
N THR A 67 -28.28 10.46 22.87
CA THR A 67 -28.63 9.36 21.94
C THR A 67 -27.41 8.93 21.13
N LEU A 68 -26.64 9.89 20.62
CA LEU A 68 -25.41 9.65 19.89
C LEU A 68 -24.37 8.94 20.77
N GLU A 69 -24.18 9.37 22.00
CA GLU A 69 -23.28 8.72 22.96
C GLU A 69 -23.70 7.27 23.25
N SER A 70 -25.00 7.04 23.47
CA SER A 70 -25.54 5.69 23.68
C SER A 70 -25.29 4.78 22.46
N ALA A 71 -25.55 5.28 21.25
CA ALA A 71 -25.31 4.52 20.01
C ALA A 71 -23.81 4.26 19.80
N CYS A 72 -22.95 5.26 20.02
CA CYS A 72 -21.50 5.10 19.96
C CYS A 72 -21.00 4.02 20.93
N ASN A 73 -21.47 4.04 22.17
CA ASN A 73 -21.14 3.03 23.17
C ASN A 73 -21.65 1.62 22.78
N LYS A 74 -22.76 1.55 22.07
CA LYS A 74 -23.24 0.27 21.51
C LYS A 74 -22.31 -0.27 20.45
N VAL A 75 -21.89 0.56 19.48
CA VAL A 75 -20.90 0.18 18.46
C VAL A 75 -19.60 -0.32 19.12
N ARG A 76 -19.08 0.42 20.08
CA ARG A 76 -17.89 0.07 20.87
C ARG A 76 -18.04 -1.30 21.55
N SER A 77 -19.18 -1.52 22.22
CA SER A 77 -19.48 -2.78 22.90
C SER A 77 -19.46 -3.97 21.95
N VAL A 78 -20.04 -3.82 20.75
CA VAL A 78 -20.04 -4.89 19.73
C VAL A 78 -18.64 -5.18 19.24
N TYR A 79 -17.83 -4.16 18.93
CA TYR A 79 -16.43 -4.34 18.56
C TYR A 79 -15.61 -5.02 19.66
N GLU A 80 -15.71 -4.54 20.89
CA GLU A 80 -14.95 -5.10 22.01
C GLU A 80 -15.32 -6.56 22.31
N ARG A 81 -16.58 -6.95 22.14
CA ARG A 81 -17.01 -8.35 22.22
C ARG A 81 -16.41 -9.20 21.10
N ALA A 82 -16.49 -8.73 19.86
CA ALA A 82 -15.90 -9.40 18.70
C ALA A 82 -14.38 -9.60 18.84
N LEU A 83 -13.68 -8.60 19.38
CA LEU A 83 -12.22 -8.61 19.53
C LEU A 83 -11.73 -9.46 20.72
N ARG A 84 -12.61 -9.88 21.64
CA ARG A 84 -12.28 -10.88 22.67
C ARG A 84 -12.08 -12.28 22.10
N LEU A 85 -12.65 -12.57 20.93
CA LEU A 85 -12.52 -13.84 20.23
C LEU A 85 -11.23 -13.87 19.39
N VAL A 86 -10.11 -14.09 20.07
CA VAL A 86 -8.80 -14.20 19.41
C VAL A 86 -8.72 -15.52 18.63
N PRO A 87 -8.15 -15.54 17.39
CA PRO A 87 -8.00 -16.78 16.64
C PRO A 87 -7.19 -17.82 17.43
N PRO A 88 -7.63 -19.10 17.47
CA PRO A 88 -7.03 -20.12 18.34
C PRO A 88 -5.64 -20.58 17.89
N ALA A 89 -5.31 -20.42 16.60
CA ALA A 89 -4.02 -20.83 16.05
C ALA A 89 -3.29 -19.64 15.43
N PRO A 90 -1.95 -19.61 15.47
CA PRO A 90 -1.14 -18.54 14.89
C PRO A 90 -1.02 -18.68 13.36
N GLU A 91 -2.12 -18.94 12.68
CA GLU A 91 -2.19 -19.03 11.23
C GLU A 91 -2.63 -17.70 10.63
N LYS A 92 -1.82 -17.12 9.75
CA LYS A 92 -2.10 -15.84 9.08
C LYS A 92 -3.48 -15.79 8.40
N ARG A 93 -3.97 -16.91 7.89
CA ARG A 93 -5.28 -17.00 7.24
C ARG A 93 -6.42 -16.68 8.23
N LEU A 94 -6.36 -17.26 9.42
CA LEU A 94 -7.37 -17.06 10.49
C LEU A 94 -7.31 -15.62 11.03
N TRP A 95 -6.11 -15.10 11.23
CA TRP A 95 -5.88 -13.74 11.72
C TRP A 95 -6.28 -12.64 10.73
N ARG A 96 -6.39 -12.96 9.45
CA ARG A 96 -6.70 -11.95 8.43
C ARG A 96 -8.02 -11.24 8.69
N ARG A 97 -9.11 -11.98 8.99
CA ARG A 97 -10.42 -11.42 9.30
C ARG A 97 -10.39 -10.64 10.61
N TYR A 98 -9.79 -11.22 11.65
CA TYR A 98 -9.64 -10.59 12.96
C TYR A 98 -8.93 -9.22 12.89
N ILE A 99 -7.82 -9.12 12.16
CA ILE A 99 -7.10 -7.85 11.98
C ILE A 99 -7.93 -6.82 11.21
N TYR A 100 -8.78 -7.24 10.28
CA TYR A 100 -9.68 -6.30 9.62
C TYR A 100 -10.74 -5.72 10.58
N LEU A 101 -11.19 -6.45 11.61
CA LEU A 101 -12.04 -5.89 12.67
C LEU A 101 -11.31 -4.80 13.46
N TRP A 102 -10.05 -5.03 13.84
CA TRP A 102 -9.23 -4.00 14.50
C TRP A 102 -9.09 -2.74 13.65
N LEU A 103 -8.79 -2.91 12.37
CA LEU A 103 -8.67 -1.78 11.44
C LEU A 103 -9.98 -1.01 11.28
N ARG A 104 -11.09 -1.72 11.21
CA ARG A 104 -12.40 -1.11 11.07
C ARG A 104 -12.81 -0.37 12.34
N TYR A 105 -12.56 -0.96 13.50
CA TYR A 105 -12.80 -0.30 14.79
C TYR A 105 -11.97 0.98 14.93
N ALA A 106 -10.69 0.93 14.59
CA ALA A 106 -9.84 2.11 14.64
C ALA A 106 -10.33 3.21 13.68
N LEU A 107 -10.80 2.85 12.48
CA LEU A 107 -11.37 3.80 11.53
C LEU A 107 -12.70 4.40 12.03
N PHE A 108 -13.56 3.61 12.66
CA PHE A 108 -14.78 4.12 13.29
C PHE A 108 -14.45 5.17 14.36
N GLU A 109 -13.51 4.88 15.25
CA GLU A 109 -13.10 5.82 16.30
C GLU A 109 -12.44 7.09 15.71
N GLU A 110 -11.72 6.96 14.61
CA GLU A 110 -11.06 8.09 13.95
C GLU A 110 -12.05 8.98 13.18
N LEU A 111 -12.94 8.39 12.38
CA LEU A 111 -13.75 9.10 11.40
C LEU A 111 -15.16 9.43 11.89
N ASP A 112 -15.81 8.48 12.53
CA ASP A 112 -17.21 8.61 12.95
C ASP A 112 -17.32 9.15 14.39
N ALA A 113 -16.65 8.50 15.34
CA ALA A 113 -16.67 8.91 16.75
C ALA A 113 -15.73 10.08 17.05
N GLN A 114 -14.76 10.37 16.19
CA GLN A 114 -13.75 11.44 16.32
C GLN A 114 -12.94 11.38 17.63
N ASP A 115 -12.83 10.19 18.24
CA ASP A 115 -12.04 9.95 19.44
C ASP A 115 -10.63 9.45 19.04
N LEU A 116 -9.74 10.40 18.74
CA LEU A 116 -8.40 10.10 18.25
C LEU A 116 -7.53 9.37 19.28
N ASP A 117 -7.74 9.60 20.56
CA ASP A 117 -6.97 8.94 21.62
C ASP A 117 -7.39 7.49 21.79
N ARG A 118 -8.68 7.20 21.61
CA ARG A 118 -9.19 5.84 21.59
C ARG A 118 -8.76 5.12 20.31
N ALA A 119 -8.82 5.76 19.15
CA ALA A 119 -8.31 5.21 17.90
C ALA A 119 -6.84 4.79 18.02
N LYS A 120 -6.00 5.64 18.63
CA LYS A 120 -4.58 5.31 18.92
C LYS A 120 -4.43 4.07 19.77
N LYS A 121 -5.22 3.95 20.86
CA LYS A 121 -5.21 2.77 21.73
C LYS A 121 -5.63 1.51 20.98
N VAL A 122 -6.67 1.61 20.14
CA VAL A 122 -7.15 0.49 19.29
C VAL A 122 -6.07 0.03 18.34
N TYR A 123 -5.40 0.93 17.61
CA TYR A 123 -4.28 0.58 16.73
C TYR A 123 -3.13 -0.10 17.49
N ALA A 124 -2.73 0.48 18.63
CA ALA A 124 -1.64 -0.05 19.45
C ALA A 124 -1.98 -1.45 20.00
N SER A 125 -3.21 -1.65 20.50
CA SER A 125 -3.66 -2.95 21.02
C SER A 125 -3.75 -4.00 19.92
N GLY A 126 -4.32 -3.66 18.77
CA GLY A 126 -4.37 -4.57 17.62
C GLY A 126 -2.98 -4.98 17.14
N LEU A 127 -2.02 -4.06 17.21
CA LEU A 127 -0.63 -4.34 16.82
C LEU A 127 0.07 -5.26 17.82
N SER A 128 -0.13 -5.04 19.13
CA SER A 128 0.53 -5.83 20.18
C SER A 128 0.07 -7.30 20.25
N LEU A 129 -1.14 -7.59 19.75
CA LEU A 129 -1.69 -8.95 19.74
C LEU A 129 -1.16 -9.83 18.61
N VAL A 130 -0.68 -9.24 17.52
CA VAL A 130 -0.18 -10.01 16.36
C VAL A 130 1.12 -10.73 16.72
N PRO A 131 1.24 -12.06 16.46
CA PRO A 131 2.48 -12.81 16.68
C PRO A 131 3.49 -12.48 15.57
N HIS A 132 4.17 -11.34 15.67
CA HIS A 132 5.05 -10.78 14.63
C HIS A 132 6.24 -11.68 14.26
N GLN A 133 6.63 -12.60 15.14
CA GLN A 133 7.68 -13.58 14.85
C GLN A 133 7.27 -14.58 13.78
N GLU A 134 5.99 -14.92 13.70
CA GLU A 134 5.47 -15.88 12.75
C GLU A 134 4.93 -15.21 11.48
N PHE A 135 4.18 -14.14 11.65
CA PHE A 135 3.68 -13.34 10.54
C PHE A 135 3.37 -11.91 10.97
N THR A 136 3.30 -11.01 10.00
CA THR A 136 2.84 -9.64 10.22
C THR A 136 1.87 -9.18 9.14
N PHE A 137 1.11 -8.15 9.46
CA PHE A 137 0.18 -7.49 8.55
C PHE A 137 0.67 -6.08 8.22
N ALA A 138 1.36 -5.93 7.08
CA ALA A 138 1.86 -4.62 6.63
C ALA A 138 0.76 -3.55 6.59
N LYS A 139 -0.50 -3.95 6.29
CA LYS A 139 -1.63 -3.01 6.25
C LYS A 139 -1.94 -2.39 7.62
N LEU A 140 -1.79 -3.15 8.73
CA LEU A 140 -2.01 -2.63 10.08
C LEU A 140 -0.95 -1.58 10.43
N TRP A 141 0.33 -1.88 10.21
CA TRP A 141 1.43 -0.95 10.42
C TRP A 141 1.29 0.33 9.60
N LEU A 142 1.00 0.18 8.30
CA LEU A 142 0.84 1.32 7.39
C LEU A 142 -0.36 2.19 7.74
N ASN A 143 -1.49 1.61 8.13
CA ASN A 143 -2.67 2.38 8.52
C ASN A 143 -2.43 3.12 9.85
N TYR A 144 -1.77 2.48 10.81
CA TYR A 144 -1.41 3.14 12.06
C TYR A 144 -0.43 4.29 11.82
N ALA A 145 0.61 4.09 11.01
CA ALA A 145 1.53 5.16 10.65
C ALA A 145 0.82 6.31 9.94
N LYS A 146 -0.07 6.02 8.98
CA LYS A 146 -0.89 7.04 8.30
C LYS A 146 -1.80 7.79 9.25
N PHE A 147 -2.36 7.12 10.24
CA PHE A 147 -3.15 7.76 11.30
C PHE A 147 -2.30 8.77 12.10
N GLU A 148 -1.10 8.37 12.55
CA GLU A 148 -0.22 9.28 13.29
C GLU A 148 0.26 10.47 12.42
N ILE A 149 0.42 10.27 11.10
CA ILE A 149 0.71 11.36 10.16
C ILE A 149 -0.44 12.36 10.12
N ARG A 150 -1.70 11.89 10.07
CA ARG A 150 -2.87 12.77 10.11
C ARG A 150 -2.98 13.53 11.43
N ARG A 151 -2.45 12.95 12.54
CA ARG A 151 -2.31 13.61 13.84
C ARG A 151 -1.11 14.55 13.93
N LEU A 152 -0.32 14.68 12.85
CA LEU A 152 0.92 15.45 12.79
C LEU A 152 2.06 14.89 13.68
N ASP A 153 1.97 13.64 14.13
CA ASP A 153 3.03 12.95 14.87
C ASP A 153 3.93 12.14 13.94
N LEU A 154 4.70 12.86 13.12
CA LEU A 154 5.64 12.26 12.16
C LEU A 154 6.75 11.44 12.84
N PRO A 155 7.34 11.86 13.98
CA PRO A 155 8.34 11.05 14.68
C PRO A 155 7.83 9.66 15.06
N LEU A 156 6.60 9.57 15.58
CA LEU A 156 5.99 8.29 15.94
C LEU A 156 5.68 7.44 14.70
N ALA A 157 5.16 8.04 13.63
CA ALA A 157 4.91 7.34 12.37
C ALA A 157 6.20 6.69 11.80
N ARG A 158 7.30 7.44 11.80
CA ARG A 158 8.63 6.94 11.39
C ARG A 158 9.13 5.81 12.29
N LYS A 159 8.95 5.95 13.61
CA LYS A 159 9.32 4.91 14.57
C LYS A 159 8.52 3.62 14.32
N LEU A 160 7.21 3.71 14.08
CA LEU A 160 6.35 2.57 13.79
C LEU A 160 6.80 1.84 12.52
N LEU A 161 7.04 2.57 11.43
CA LEU A 161 7.48 1.97 10.16
C LEU A 161 8.89 1.37 10.26
N GLY A 162 9.80 2.05 10.95
CA GLY A 162 11.14 1.52 11.23
C GLY A 162 11.10 0.23 12.04
N THR A 163 10.27 0.19 13.10
CA THR A 163 10.05 -1.02 13.89
C THR A 163 9.44 -2.14 13.05
N ALA A 164 8.46 -1.81 12.20
CA ALA A 164 7.82 -2.79 11.31
C ALA A 164 8.80 -3.49 10.38
N ILE A 165 9.72 -2.73 9.77
CA ILE A 165 10.79 -3.27 8.91
C ILE A 165 11.78 -4.10 9.73
N GLY A 166 12.16 -3.65 10.94
CA GLY A 166 13.08 -4.38 11.80
C GLY A 166 12.54 -5.72 12.29
N VAL A 167 11.24 -5.80 12.59
CA VAL A 167 10.59 -7.01 13.12
C VAL A 167 10.25 -8.01 12.01
N SER A 168 9.73 -7.54 10.89
CA SER A 168 9.33 -8.40 9.77
C SER A 168 9.37 -7.62 8.46
N PRO A 169 10.54 -7.57 7.81
CA PRO A 169 10.72 -6.87 6.55
C PRO A 169 9.80 -7.46 5.46
N LYS A 170 9.15 -6.58 4.70
CA LYS A 170 8.29 -6.94 3.56
C LYS A 170 8.33 -5.84 2.51
N PRO A 171 8.29 -6.20 1.21
CA PRO A 171 8.28 -5.22 0.12
C PRO A 171 7.22 -4.13 0.28
N LYS A 172 6.05 -4.51 0.78
CA LYS A 172 4.94 -3.58 1.00
C LYS A 172 5.21 -2.54 2.10
N LEU A 173 5.98 -2.90 3.14
CA LEU A 173 6.38 -1.97 4.21
C LEU A 173 7.41 -0.98 3.71
N PHE A 174 8.46 -1.47 3.02
CA PHE A 174 9.46 -0.61 2.39
C PHE A 174 8.81 0.37 1.42
N LYS A 175 8.00 -0.15 0.49
CA LYS A 175 7.29 0.69 -0.48
C LYS A 175 6.44 1.78 0.21
N GLY A 176 5.63 1.41 1.20
CA GLY A 176 4.79 2.38 1.89
C GLY A 176 5.57 3.40 2.71
N TYR A 177 6.74 3.03 3.26
CA TYR A 177 7.60 3.97 3.97
C TYR A 177 8.34 4.91 3.00
N ILE A 178 8.85 4.39 1.90
CA ILE A 178 9.49 5.19 0.85
C ILE A 178 8.48 6.19 0.27
N GLU A 179 7.27 5.75 -0.08
CA GLU A 179 6.21 6.64 -0.56
C GLU A 179 5.89 7.78 0.42
N LEU A 180 5.96 7.51 1.73
CA LEU A 180 5.79 8.54 2.75
C LEU A 180 6.94 9.56 2.69
N GLU A 181 8.20 9.11 2.73
CA GLU A 181 9.36 10.01 2.74
C GLU A 181 9.46 10.81 1.44
N LEU A 182 9.09 10.22 0.29
CA LEU A 182 9.01 10.94 -0.99
C LEU A 182 7.95 12.04 -0.98
N LYS A 183 6.77 11.80 -0.38
CA LYS A 183 5.74 12.83 -0.20
C LYS A 183 6.20 13.98 0.69
N LEU A 184 7.06 13.68 1.65
CA LEU A 184 7.68 14.67 2.54
C LEU A 184 8.91 15.35 1.91
N LYS A 185 9.30 14.94 0.68
CA LYS A 185 10.51 15.38 -0.01
C LYS A 185 11.83 15.09 0.75
N GLU A 186 11.80 14.07 1.60
CA GLU A 186 12.96 13.60 2.38
C GLU A 186 13.74 12.54 1.59
N PHE A 187 14.37 12.98 0.49
CA PHE A 187 15.03 12.09 -0.48
C PHE A 187 16.16 11.26 0.12
N ASP A 188 16.97 11.84 1.02
CA ASP A 188 18.07 11.12 1.68
C ASP A 188 17.56 9.97 2.56
N ARG A 189 16.38 10.11 3.15
CA ARG A 189 15.74 9.03 3.88
C ARG A 189 15.19 7.97 2.95
N ALA A 190 14.60 8.37 1.84
CA ALA A 190 14.13 7.44 0.81
C ALA A 190 15.30 6.59 0.25
N ARG A 191 16.46 7.21 -0.03
CA ARG A 191 17.70 6.53 -0.44
C ARG A 191 18.11 5.45 0.55
N LYS A 192 18.22 5.80 1.83
CA LYS A 192 18.56 4.86 2.92
C LYS A 192 17.56 3.71 3.06
N LEU A 193 16.29 3.94 2.73
CA LEU A 193 15.28 2.89 2.75
C LEU A 193 15.42 1.95 1.56
N TYR A 194 15.76 2.46 0.36
CA TYR A 194 16.09 1.63 -0.78
C TYR A 194 17.35 0.79 -0.53
N GLU A 195 18.41 1.39 0.02
CA GLU A 195 19.64 0.67 0.43
C GLU A 195 19.30 -0.48 1.39
N LYS A 196 18.53 -0.22 2.46
CA LYS A 196 18.08 -1.26 3.39
C LYS A 196 17.18 -2.31 2.75
N TRP A 197 16.37 -1.93 1.79
CA TRP A 197 15.54 -2.89 1.07
C TRP A 197 16.41 -3.82 0.23
N LEU A 198 17.42 -3.29 -0.45
CA LEU A 198 18.37 -4.06 -1.25
C LEU A 198 19.31 -4.91 -0.39
N GLU A 199 19.68 -4.45 0.81
CA GLU A 199 20.41 -5.28 1.80
C GLU A 199 19.59 -6.51 2.22
N TRP A 200 18.28 -6.36 2.34
CA TRP A 200 17.38 -7.45 2.71
C TRP A 200 17.02 -8.36 1.52
N ASP A 201 16.84 -7.82 0.34
CA ASP A 201 16.38 -8.52 -0.88
C ASP A 201 17.07 -7.95 -2.12
N ALA A 202 18.35 -8.28 -2.28
CA ALA A 202 19.17 -7.86 -3.41
C ALA A 202 18.71 -8.48 -4.75
N GLY A 203 17.99 -9.62 -4.69
CA GLY A 203 17.49 -10.35 -5.86
C GLY A 203 16.29 -9.71 -6.54
N ASN A 204 15.71 -8.65 -6.01
CA ASN A 204 14.52 -8.01 -6.55
C ASN A 204 14.87 -6.95 -7.60
N ALA A 205 14.90 -7.31 -8.88
CA ALA A 205 15.21 -6.41 -9.99
C ALA A 205 14.33 -5.14 -10.00
N ALA A 206 13.03 -5.27 -9.68
CA ALA A 206 12.13 -4.12 -9.66
C ALA A 206 12.48 -3.08 -8.56
N THR A 207 13.18 -3.48 -7.51
CA THR A 207 13.64 -2.54 -6.46
C THR A 207 14.81 -1.72 -6.96
N TRP A 208 15.76 -2.34 -7.67
CA TRP A 208 16.88 -1.65 -8.32
C TRP A 208 16.38 -0.60 -9.31
N VAL A 209 15.44 -1.00 -10.19
CA VAL A 209 14.83 -0.10 -11.18
C VAL A 209 14.19 1.11 -10.50
N LYS A 210 13.37 0.89 -9.46
CA LYS A 210 12.71 2.00 -8.76
C LYS A 210 13.66 2.92 -8.02
N PHE A 211 14.78 2.39 -7.54
CA PHE A 211 15.80 3.22 -6.92
C PHE A 211 16.52 4.08 -7.96
N ALA A 212 16.87 3.51 -9.11
CA ALA A 212 17.44 4.28 -10.21
C ALA A 212 16.46 5.32 -10.76
N GLU A 213 15.17 4.96 -10.96
CA GLU A 213 14.11 5.90 -11.36
C GLU A 213 13.97 7.08 -10.38
N LEU A 214 14.17 6.87 -9.08
CA LEU A 214 14.18 7.95 -8.10
C LEU A 214 15.31 8.95 -8.41
N GLU A 215 16.54 8.46 -8.67
CA GLU A 215 17.68 9.34 -8.95
C GLU A 215 17.53 10.03 -10.31
N GLN A 216 16.97 9.35 -11.33
CA GLN A 216 16.61 9.96 -12.60
C GLN A 216 15.64 11.14 -12.41
N ASN A 217 14.58 10.94 -11.61
CA ASN A 217 13.61 12.00 -11.31
C ASN A 217 14.21 13.15 -10.49
N LEU A 218 15.35 12.92 -9.82
CA LEU A 218 16.12 13.94 -9.11
C LEU A 218 17.21 14.56 -9.99
N PHE A 219 17.31 14.15 -11.27
CA PHE A 219 18.33 14.56 -12.22
C PHE A 219 19.78 14.22 -11.80
N ASP A 220 19.96 13.22 -10.93
CA ASP A 220 21.26 12.67 -10.56
C ASP A 220 21.57 11.44 -11.44
N LEU A 221 21.88 11.70 -12.70
CA LEU A 221 22.07 10.68 -13.74
C LEU A 221 23.26 9.76 -13.43
N ASP A 222 24.33 10.31 -12.85
CA ASP A 222 25.52 9.52 -12.49
C ASP A 222 25.21 8.52 -11.40
N ARG A 223 24.43 8.91 -10.41
CA ARG A 223 23.97 8.00 -9.36
C ARG A 223 22.99 6.96 -9.90
N ALA A 224 22.08 7.34 -10.80
CA ALA A 224 21.19 6.39 -11.46
C ALA A 224 21.97 5.31 -12.20
N ARG A 225 23.01 5.70 -12.97
CA ARG A 225 23.93 4.77 -13.65
C ARG A 225 24.64 3.84 -12.67
N ALA A 226 25.18 4.39 -11.59
CA ALA A 226 25.87 3.58 -10.59
C ALA A 226 24.94 2.53 -9.96
N ILE A 227 23.66 2.87 -9.71
CA ILE A 227 22.65 1.94 -9.19
C ILE A 227 22.36 0.84 -10.21
N TYR A 228 22.16 1.18 -11.48
CA TYR A 228 21.95 0.19 -12.54
C TYR A 228 23.14 -0.77 -12.67
N GLU A 229 24.38 -0.24 -12.69
CA GLU A 229 25.59 -1.06 -12.79
C GLU A 229 25.77 -2.01 -11.58
N LEU A 230 25.49 -1.51 -10.37
CA LEU A 230 25.50 -2.36 -9.17
C LEU A 230 24.45 -3.45 -9.26
N GLY A 231 23.25 -3.13 -9.72
CA GLY A 231 22.17 -4.10 -9.91
C GLY A 231 22.51 -5.17 -10.95
N ILE A 232 23.11 -4.77 -12.07
CA ILE A 232 23.58 -5.72 -13.10
C ILE A 232 24.72 -6.58 -12.55
N GLY A 233 25.70 -5.99 -11.85
CA GLY A 233 26.76 -6.76 -11.19
C GLY A 233 26.21 -7.79 -10.20
N GLN A 234 25.13 -7.43 -9.50
CA GLN A 234 24.43 -8.39 -8.61
C GLN A 234 23.70 -9.50 -9.40
N ALA A 235 23.10 -9.17 -10.54
CA ALA A 235 22.45 -10.14 -11.43
C ALA A 235 23.45 -11.10 -12.11
N GLU A 236 24.68 -10.65 -12.33
CA GLU A 236 25.76 -11.45 -12.89
C GLU A 236 26.48 -12.32 -11.87
N SER A 237 26.28 -12.03 -10.58
CA SER A 237 26.86 -12.81 -9.50
C SER A 237 26.07 -14.10 -9.29
N ASP A 238 26.75 -15.24 -9.34
CA ASP A 238 26.14 -16.56 -9.05
C ASP A 238 25.68 -16.70 -7.59
N SER A 239 26.01 -15.75 -6.73
CA SER A 239 25.74 -15.84 -5.29
C SER A 239 24.30 -15.51 -4.90
N VAL A 240 23.59 -14.72 -5.69
CA VAL A 240 22.20 -14.32 -5.44
C VAL A 240 21.43 -14.41 -6.75
N GLY A 241 20.50 -15.38 -6.85
CA GLY A 241 19.59 -15.47 -7.99
C GLY A 241 18.69 -14.24 -8.05
N MET A 242 18.81 -13.44 -9.11
CA MET A 242 17.92 -12.29 -9.31
C MET A 242 16.62 -12.71 -9.99
N ASP A 243 15.49 -12.25 -9.45
CA ASP A 243 14.19 -12.44 -10.07
C ASP A 243 14.02 -11.50 -11.28
N MET A 244 13.82 -12.07 -12.45
CA MET A 244 13.59 -11.34 -13.72
C MET A 244 14.67 -10.27 -14.02
N PRO A 245 15.96 -10.67 -14.17
CA PRO A 245 17.04 -9.74 -14.46
C PRO A 245 16.83 -8.96 -15.77
N GLU A 246 16.06 -9.50 -16.71
CA GLU A 246 15.68 -8.84 -17.95
C GLU A 246 14.94 -7.50 -17.73
N VAL A 247 14.23 -7.33 -16.62
CA VAL A 247 13.55 -6.08 -16.29
C VAL A 247 14.58 -4.99 -15.99
N LEU A 248 15.65 -5.34 -15.27
CA LEU A 248 16.71 -4.41 -14.92
C LEU A 248 17.52 -4.00 -16.16
N TRP A 249 17.91 -4.98 -17.00
CA TRP A 249 18.61 -4.72 -18.24
C TRP A 249 17.82 -3.80 -19.17
N LYS A 250 16.54 -4.12 -19.36
CA LYS A 250 15.67 -3.30 -20.19
C LYS A 250 15.57 -1.87 -19.66
N ALA A 251 15.33 -1.70 -18.36
CA ALA A 251 15.19 -0.38 -17.76
C ALA A 251 16.47 0.46 -17.91
N TYR A 252 17.65 -0.16 -17.78
CA TYR A 252 18.91 0.56 -17.97
C TYR A 252 19.14 0.95 -19.42
N ILE A 253 18.86 0.05 -20.36
CA ILE A 253 18.97 0.36 -21.80
C ILE A 253 17.99 1.48 -22.19
N ASP A 254 16.73 1.39 -21.75
CA ASP A 254 15.71 2.42 -22.01
C ASP A 254 16.12 3.77 -21.41
N PHE A 255 16.76 3.77 -20.24
CA PHE A 255 17.30 4.99 -19.61
C PHE A 255 18.42 5.62 -20.44
N GLU A 256 19.49 4.90 -20.81
CA GLU A 256 20.58 5.45 -21.59
C GLU A 256 20.12 5.87 -23.00
N PHE A 257 19.13 5.18 -23.56
CA PHE A 257 18.50 5.56 -24.81
C PHE A 257 17.74 6.90 -24.68
N SER A 258 17.04 7.12 -23.58
CA SER A 258 16.33 8.39 -23.31
C SER A 258 17.29 9.57 -23.10
N GLU A 259 18.49 9.31 -22.57
CA GLU A 259 19.55 10.30 -22.39
C GLU A 259 20.40 10.51 -23.68
N ARG A 260 20.02 9.83 -24.78
CA ARG A 260 20.73 9.86 -26.08
C ARG A 260 22.20 9.37 -26.01
N GLU A 261 22.56 8.58 -25.03
CA GLU A 261 23.88 7.97 -24.84
C GLU A 261 24.02 6.67 -25.66
N LEU A 262 23.96 6.80 -26.97
CA LEU A 262 23.86 5.66 -27.89
C LEU A 262 25.05 4.71 -27.80
N GLU A 263 26.28 5.20 -27.54
CA GLU A 263 27.44 4.33 -27.32
C GLU A 263 27.28 3.42 -26.10
N ARG A 264 26.65 3.94 -25.05
CA ARG A 264 26.37 3.15 -23.85
C ARG A 264 25.27 2.11 -24.11
N VAL A 265 24.27 2.48 -24.89
CA VAL A 265 23.18 1.56 -25.29
C VAL A 265 23.79 0.38 -26.06
N ASP A 266 24.72 0.64 -26.98
CA ASP A 266 25.41 -0.40 -27.73
C ASP A 266 26.21 -1.33 -26.82
N ALA A 267 27.02 -0.77 -25.94
CA ALA A 267 27.83 -1.53 -24.99
C ALA A 267 26.95 -2.40 -24.07
N LEU A 268 25.78 -1.90 -23.66
CA LEU A 268 24.83 -2.67 -22.84
C LEU A 268 24.21 -3.83 -23.63
N TYR A 269 23.81 -3.62 -24.88
CA TYR A 269 23.30 -4.72 -25.72
C TYR A 269 24.38 -5.76 -25.99
N GLU A 270 25.61 -5.36 -26.29
CA GLU A 270 26.73 -6.29 -26.51
C GLU A 270 26.98 -7.14 -25.27
N ARG A 271 27.07 -6.52 -24.10
CA ARG A 271 27.21 -7.23 -22.80
C ARG A 271 26.03 -8.16 -22.51
N LEU A 272 24.79 -7.74 -22.85
CA LEU A 272 23.61 -8.60 -22.67
C LEU A 272 23.65 -9.78 -23.63
N LEU A 273 24.09 -9.61 -24.87
CA LEU A 273 24.19 -10.66 -25.88
C LEU A 273 25.29 -11.69 -25.57
N GLU A 274 26.32 -11.31 -24.80
CA GLU A 274 27.27 -12.28 -24.24
C GLU A 274 26.62 -13.25 -23.25
N LYS A 275 25.54 -12.82 -22.56
CA LYS A 275 24.82 -13.63 -21.57
C LYS A 275 23.67 -14.42 -22.16
N THR A 276 23.04 -13.91 -23.22
CA THR A 276 21.85 -14.56 -23.80
C THR A 276 21.79 -14.44 -25.32
N ASN A 277 21.51 -15.54 -25.99
CA ASN A 277 21.27 -15.59 -27.45
C ASN A 277 19.78 -15.47 -27.79
N HIS A 278 18.96 -14.86 -26.92
CA HIS A 278 17.52 -14.80 -27.14
C HIS A 278 17.17 -13.88 -28.33
N VAL A 279 16.43 -14.39 -29.31
CA VAL A 279 16.07 -13.67 -30.56
C VAL A 279 15.43 -12.29 -30.29
N LYS A 280 14.61 -12.19 -29.20
CA LYS A 280 13.99 -10.91 -28.84
C LYS A 280 15.01 -9.82 -28.50
N VAL A 281 16.14 -10.16 -27.91
CA VAL A 281 17.21 -9.20 -27.59
C VAL A 281 17.85 -8.69 -28.89
N TRP A 282 18.13 -9.56 -29.85
CA TRP A 282 18.62 -9.17 -31.18
C TRP A 282 17.64 -8.25 -31.90
N ILE A 283 16.34 -8.56 -31.88
CA ILE A 283 15.31 -7.72 -32.49
C ILE A 283 15.25 -6.36 -31.81
N SER A 284 15.28 -6.33 -30.45
CA SER A 284 15.26 -5.08 -29.69
C SER A 284 16.49 -4.20 -29.98
N TYR A 285 17.68 -4.83 -30.12
CA TYR A 285 18.89 -4.11 -30.48
C TYR A 285 18.82 -3.53 -31.90
N ALA A 286 18.36 -4.32 -32.87
CA ALA A 286 18.17 -3.84 -34.23
C ALA A 286 17.18 -2.66 -34.31
N LEU A 287 16.05 -2.75 -33.58
CA LEU A 287 15.08 -1.66 -33.51
C LEU A 287 15.65 -0.41 -32.84
N SER A 288 16.46 -0.57 -31.79
CA SER A 288 17.16 0.55 -31.14
C SER A 288 18.10 1.26 -32.09
N LYS A 289 18.88 0.50 -32.89
CA LYS A 289 19.76 1.07 -33.95
C LYS A 289 18.98 1.83 -35.01
N MET A 290 17.85 1.26 -35.46
CA MET A 290 16.99 1.95 -36.44
C MET A 290 16.41 3.25 -35.87
N ALA A 291 15.93 3.22 -34.64
CA ALA A 291 15.38 4.42 -33.98
C ALA A 291 16.46 5.50 -33.77
N ALA A 292 17.68 5.08 -33.40
CA ALA A 292 18.81 6.01 -33.28
C ALA A 292 19.21 6.67 -34.63
N ALA A 293 19.20 5.91 -35.72
CA ALA A 293 19.49 6.43 -37.04
C ALA A 293 18.43 7.44 -37.50
N LEU A 294 17.15 7.13 -37.31
CA LEU A 294 16.04 8.05 -37.62
C LEU A 294 16.11 9.35 -36.81
N ALA A 295 16.44 9.26 -35.53
CA ALA A 295 16.57 10.46 -34.68
C ALA A 295 17.73 11.36 -35.12
N LEU A 296 18.84 10.80 -35.65
CA LEU A 296 19.96 11.57 -36.21
C LEU A 296 19.57 12.25 -37.51
N GLU A 297 18.81 11.59 -38.40
CA GLU A 297 18.30 12.19 -39.63
C GLU A 297 17.34 13.36 -39.35
N GLU A 298 16.45 13.24 -38.37
CA GLU A 298 15.55 14.31 -37.94
C GLU A 298 16.31 15.53 -37.35
N ASP A 299 17.35 15.29 -36.56
CA ASP A 299 18.20 16.37 -36.01
C ASP A 299 18.98 17.09 -37.13
N GLU A 300 19.54 16.37 -38.13
CA GLU A 300 20.23 16.94 -39.26
C GLU A 300 19.32 17.80 -40.16
N ASP A 301 18.09 17.33 -40.41
CA ASP A 301 17.06 18.06 -41.17
C ASP A 301 16.63 19.35 -40.43
N ALA A 302 16.45 19.28 -39.11
CA ALA A 302 16.11 20.44 -38.28
C ALA A 302 17.22 21.51 -38.27
N GLU A 303 18.49 21.08 -38.14
CA GLU A 303 19.64 22.00 -38.23
C GLU A 303 19.77 22.64 -39.63
N ALA A 304 19.49 21.87 -40.71
CA ALA A 304 19.49 22.36 -42.06
C ALA A 304 18.39 23.41 -42.30
N GLU A 305 17.17 23.19 -41.79
CA GLU A 305 16.10 24.18 -41.89
C GLU A 305 16.39 25.45 -41.09
N GLU A 306 17.01 25.34 -39.90
CA GLU A 306 17.40 26.48 -39.09
C GLU A 306 18.51 27.29 -39.79
N ALA A 307 19.51 26.63 -40.38
CA ALA A 307 20.59 27.28 -41.14
C ALA A 307 20.05 28.03 -42.38
N VAL A 308 19.06 27.47 -43.08
CA VAL A 308 18.41 28.14 -44.23
C VAL A 308 17.63 29.39 -43.79
N SER A 309 16.98 29.33 -42.60
CA SER A 309 16.24 30.47 -42.04
C SER A 309 17.16 31.68 -41.72
N TYR A 310 18.39 31.43 -41.26
CA TYR A 310 19.38 32.51 -40.97
C TYR A 310 20.01 33.09 -42.23
N THR A 311 19.99 32.40 -43.38
CA THR A 311 20.57 32.93 -44.64
C THR A 311 19.61 33.83 -45.43
N HIS A 312 18.35 33.91 -45.02
CA HIS A 312 17.31 34.73 -45.63
C HIS A 312 16.98 36.02 -44.84
N LEU A 313 17.68 36.33 -43.77
CA LEU A 313 17.67 37.61 -43.06
C LEU A 313 18.86 38.45 -43.39
#